data_33e2fe25441b41d816eee80739dbf4a6
#
_entry.id   33e2fe25441b41d816eee80739dbf4a6
#
_cell.length_a   1.000
_cell.length_b   1.000
_cell.length_c   1.000
_cell.angle_alpha   90.00
_cell.angle_beta   90.00
_cell.angle_gamma   90.00
#
_symmetry.space_group_name_H-M   'P 1'
#
loop_
_entity.id
_entity.type
_entity.pdbx_description
1 polymer ?
#
loop_
_entity_poly.entity_id
_entity_poly.type
_entity_poly.pdbx_seq_one_letter_code
_entity_poly.pdbx_strand_id
1 'polypeptide(L)'
;AAACGGTTTIVDHMGFGPVGCHLRHQFEVYRGYAAYKAVIDYSFHGVIQHVNHGILDEIPMMVDSGISSFKLYLTYQYKLNDDELLQAMRHLQRAGALTTVHPENDAAIAQRRAEFINAGKTAPRYHALSRPLECEAEAIARTINLARLAGNAPLYIVHLSNALGLEYLRLARRRHQPVWVETCPQYLLLDERCY
;
A
#
# COMPACT_ATOMS: atom_id res chain seq x y z
N ALA A 1 13.86 19.09 4.26
CA ALA A 1 14.84 18.15 3.66
C ALA A 1 14.52 17.96 2.16
N ALA A 2 13.30 17.53 1.78
CA ALA A 2 12.94 17.23 0.39
C ALA A 2 13.24 18.40 -0.58
N ALA A 3 12.77 19.61 -0.27
CA ALA A 3 13.01 20.80 -1.08
C ALA A 3 14.51 21.09 -1.29
N CYS A 4 15.33 20.95 -0.23
CA CYS A 4 16.79 21.12 -0.32
C CYS A 4 17.46 20.05 -1.19
N GLY A 5 16.85 18.88 -1.31
CA GLY A 5 17.31 17.79 -2.18
C GLY A 5 16.83 17.89 -3.64
N GLY A 6 16.07 18.95 -3.98
CA GLY A 6 15.54 19.16 -5.33
C GLY A 6 14.16 18.57 -5.59
N THR A 7 13.47 18.05 -4.57
CA THR A 7 12.09 17.59 -4.69
C THR A 7 11.15 18.79 -4.77
N THR A 8 10.30 18.86 -5.79
CA THR A 8 9.37 19.96 -6.02
C THR A 8 7.93 19.63 -5.65
N THR A 9 7.58 18.34 -5.58
CA THR A 9 6.24 17.86 -5.28
C THR A 9 6.30 16.59 -4.44
N ILE A 10 5.44 16.47 -3.45
CA ILE A 10 5.29 15.27 -2.61
C ILE A 10 3.83 14.81 -2.69
N VAL A 11 3.63 13.50 -2.87
CA VAL A 11 2.34 12.84 -2.63
C VAL A 11 2.52 11.95 -1.41
N ASP A 12 2.01 12.39 -0.27
CA ASP A 12 2.20 11.71 1.01
C ASP A 12 1.03 10.77 1.34
N HIS A 13 1.28 9.72 2.10
CA HIS A 13 0.21 8.87 2.61
C HIS A 13 -0.45 9.54 3.82
N MET A 14 -1.77 9.68 3.78
CA MET A 14 -2.51 9.99 5.01
C MET A 14 -2.30 8.83 5.99
N GLY A 15 -2.01 9.12 7.26
CA GLY A 15 -1.86 8.10 8.29
C GLY A 15 -3.20 7.50 8.70
N PHE A 16 -3.13 6.48 9.54
CA PHE A 16 -4.32 5.90 10.14
C PHE A 16 -4.98 6.90 11.08
N GLY A 17 -6.28 7.06 10.94
CA GLY A 17 -7.11 7.81 11.87
C GLY A 17 -7.63 6.92 13.02
N PRO A 18 -8.46 7.48 13.90
CA PRO A 18 -9.17 6.69 14.91
C PRO A 18 -9.95 5.52 14.30
N VAL A 19 -10.15 4.46 15.09
CA VAL A 19 -10.96 3.31 14.64
C VAL A 19 -12.34 3.78 14.17
N GLY A 20 -12.73 3.37 12.95
CA GLY A 20 -14.02 3.73 12.36
C GLY A 20 -14.10 5.14 11.78
N CYS A 21 -13.00 5.91 11.74
CA CYS A 21 -13.04 7.24 11.15
C CYS A 21 -13.29 7.20 9.64
N HIS A 22 -13.90 8.26 9.15
CA HIS A 22 -14.20 8.49 7.73
C HIS A 22 -12.96 8.95 6.95
N LEU A 23 -12.93 8.71 5.64
CA LEU A 23 -11.87 9.19 4.74
C LEU A 23 -11.75 10.72 4.77
N ARG A 24 -12.88 11.40 4.78
CA ARG A 24 -12.96 12.86 4.90
C ARG A 24 -12.24 13.38 6.15
N HIS A 25 -12.40 12.71 7.30
CA HIS A 25 -11.72 13.09 8.54
C HIS A 25 -10.19 13.05 8.36
N GLN A 26 -9.66 11.97 7.79
CA GLN A 26 -8.22 11.85 7.53
C GLN A 26 -7.74 12.98 6.61
N PHE A 27 -8.47 13.25 5.55
CA PHE A 27 -8.14 14.31 4.59
C PHE A 27 -8.09 15.69 5.25
N GLU A 28 -9.09 16.05 6.03
CA GLU A 28 -9.16 17.34 6.73
C GLU A 28 -7.99 17.50 7.71
N VAL A 29 -7.63 16.46 8.47
CA VAL A 29 -6.50 16.46 9.41
C VAL A 29 -5.18 16.67 8.65
N TYR A 30 -4.90 15.87 7.61
CA TYR A 30 -3.63 15.95 6.88
C TYR A 30 -3.51 17.24 6.06
N ARG A 31 -4.60 17.71 5.49
CA ARG A 31 -4.65 19.04 4.86
C ARG A 31 -4.31 20.14 5.86
N GLY A 32 -4.83 20.05 7.09
CA GLY A 32 -4.50 21.00 8.17
C GLY A 32 -3.02 20.95 8.59
N TYR A 33 -2.37 19.78 8.50
CA TYR A 33 -0.94 19.67 8.78
C TYR A 33 -0.08 20.34 7.70
N ALA A 34 -0.48 20.24 6.44
CA ALA A 34 0.30 20.76 5.30
C ALA A 34 -0.01 22.22 4.98
N ALA A 35 -1.25 22.68 5.18
CA ALA A 35 -1.69 24.01 4.82
C ALA A 35 -0.84 25.10 5.51
N TYR A 36 -0.35 26.05 4.72
CA TYR A 36 0.52 27.16 5.15
C TYR A 36 1.88 26.76 5.73
N LYS A 37 2.25 25.46 5.67
CA LYS A 37 3.52 24.95 6.17
C LYS A 37 4.37 24.30 5.08
N ALA A 38 3.73 23.68 4.10
CA ALA A 38 4.42 23.11 2.96
C ALA A 38 5.04 24.23 2.10
N VAL A 39 6.31 24.06 1.74
CA VAL A 39 7.09 25.01 0.91
C VAL A 39 7.27 24.50 -0.53
N ILE A 40 6.72 23.34 -0.83
CA ILE A 40 6.68 22.69 -2.15
C ILE A 40 5.26 22.21 -2.40
N ASP A 41 4.95 21.84 -3.64
CA ASP A 41 3.65 21.28 -3.98
C ASP A 41 3.42 19.96 -3.26
N TYR A 42 2.18 19.71 -2.88
CA TYR A 42 1.81 18.46 -2.19
C TYR A 42 0.42 17.98 -2.58
N SER A 43 0.26 16.68 -2.49
CA SER A 43 -1.01 15.96 -2.53
C SER A 43 -0.98 14.79 -1.55
N PHE A 44 -2.04 13.99 -1.52
CA PHE A 44 -2.15 12.85 -0.62
C PHE A 44 -2.61 11.59 -1.34
N HIS A 45 -2.11 10.44 -0.85
CA HIS A 45 -2.76 9.17 -1.04
C HIS A 45 -3.78 8.97 0.09
N GLY A 46 -5.03 8.70 -0.24
CA GLY A 46 -6.03 8.25 0.73
C GLY A 46 -5.58 6.92 1.38
N VAL A 47 -6.04 6.63 2.59
CA VAL A 47 -5.78 5.35 3.26
C VAL A 47 -7.10 4.73 3.67
N ILE A 48 -7.42 3.54 3.11
CA ILE A 48 -8.60 2.78 3.51
C ILE A 48 -8.18 1.79 4.59
N GLN A 49 -8.50 2.11 5.83
CA GLN A 49 -8.20 1.28 6.99
C GLN A 49 -9.38 0.41 7.44
N HIS A 50 -10.57 0.67 6.94
CA HIS A 50 -11.79 -0.08 7.18
C HIS A 50 -12.63 -0.10 5.91
N VAL A 51 -13.38 -1.17 5.70
CA VAL A 51 -14.32 -1.30 4.59
C VAL A 51 -15.73 -1.46 5.15
N ASN A 52 -16.56 -0.48 4.88
CA ASN A 52 -18.01 -0.50 5.09
C ASN A 52 -18.67 0.46 4.09
N HIS A 53 -19.99 0.42 3.98
CA HIS A 53 -20.69 1.27 3.02
C HIS A 53 -20.40 2.76 3.17
N GLY A 54 -20.35 3.29 4.39
CA GLY A 54 -20.08 4.71 4.64
C GLY A 54 -18.71 5.15 4.15
N ILE A 55 -17.67 4.32 4.34
CA ILE A 55 -16.31 4.60 3.85
C ILE A 55 -16.23 4.51 2.32
N LEU A 56 -16.85 3.47 1.73
CA LEU A 56 -16.82 3.28 0.29
C LEU A 56 -17.60 4.38 -0.46
N ASP A 57 -18.67 4.88 0.12
CA ASP A 57 -19.50 5.97 -0.44
C ASP A 57 -18.78 7.33 -0.43
N GLU A 58 -17.72 7.51 0.40
CA GLU A 58 -16.91 8.73 0.41
C GLU A 58 -15.85 8.78 -0.71
N ILE A 59 -15.53 7.65 -1.35
CA ILE A 59 -14.49 7.58 -2.38
C ILE A 59 -14.70 8.58 -3.52
N PRO A 60 -15.89 8.70 -4.14
CA PRO A 60 -16.12 9.69 -5.20
C PRO A 60 -15.85 11.13 -4.75
N MET A 61 -16.33 11.51 -3.58
CA MET A 61 -16.09 12.85 -3.02
C MET A 61 -14.60 13.11 -2.78
N MET A 62 -13.85 12.10 -2.33
CA MET A 62 -12.40 12.23 -2.17
C MET A 62 -11.69 12.42 -3.51
N VAL A 63 -12.11 11.70 -4.56
CA VAL A 63 -11.57 11.84 -5.92
C VAL A 63 -11.88 13.24 -6.45
N ASP A 64 -13.10 13.75 -6.28
CA ASP A 64 -13.49 15.12 -6.66
C ASP A 64 -12.67 16.18 -5.90
N SER A 65 -12.21 15.86 -4.70
CA SER A 65 -11.33 16.71 -3.90
C SER A 65 -9.84 16.64 -4.31
N GLY A 66 -9.52 15.86 -5.37
CA GLY A 66 -8.16 15.71 -5.89
C GLY A 66 -7.37 14.51 -5.32
N ILE A 67 -7.98 13.66 -4.48
CA ILE A 67 -7.35 12.45 -3.97
C ILE A 67 -7.66 11.29 -4.92
N SER A 68 -6.79 11.04 -5.88
CA SER A 68 -7.01 10.07 -6.96
C SER A 68 -6.36 8.71 -6.75
N SER A 69 -5.76 8.47 -5.59
CA SER A 69 -5.09 7.21 -5.25
C SER A 69 -5.29 6.84 -3.78
N PHE A 70 -5.44 5.55 -3.51
CA PHE A 70 -5.76 5.06 -2.17
C PHE A 70 -4.91 3.86 -1.80
N LYS A 71 -4.31 3.94 -0.59
CA LYS A 71 -3.46 2.90 -0.03
C LYS A 71 -4.27 1.86 0.72
N LEU A 72 -4.02 0.61 0.40
CA LEU A 72 -4.53 -0.59 1.07
C LEU A 72 -3.35 -1.39 1.65
N TYR A 73 -3.58 -2.07 2.75
CA TYR A 73 -2.59 -2.90 3.44
C TYR A 73 -3.07 -4.35 3.54
N LEU A 74 -2.18 -5.30 3.28
CA LEU A 74 -2.43 -6.72 3.49
C LEU A 74 -1.78 -7.24 4.78
N THR A 75 -1.05 -6.40 5.46
CA THR A 75 -0.41 -6.67 6.76
C THR A 75 -0.60 -5.49 7.72
N TYR A 76 -0.11 -5.60 8.93
CA TYR A 76 -0.25 -4.63 10.01
C TYR A 76 -1.65 -4.59 10.65
N GLN A 77 -1.87 -3.59 11.51
CA GLN A 77 -3.08 -3.45 12.32
C GLN A 77 -4.35 -3.27 11.48
N TYR A 78 -4.27 -2.55 10.37
CA TYR A 78 -5.40 -2.22 9.50
C TYR A 78 -5.32 -2.96 8.15
N LYS A 79 -4.89 -4.23 8.21
CA LYS A 79 -4.90 -5.10 7.04
C LYS A 79 -6.34 -5.41 6.62
N LEU A 80 -6.56 -5.42 5.33
CA LEU A 80 -7.81 -5.82 4.70
C LEU A 80 -7.74 -7.30 4.30
N ASN A 81 -8.85 -8.00 4.44
CA ASN A 81 -9.02 -9.34 3.88
C ASN A 81 -9.37 -9.27 2.38
N ASP A 82 -9.42 -10.41 1.71
CA ASP A 82 -9.63 -10.46 0.25
C ASP A 82 -11.00 -9.94 -0.18
N ASP A 83 -12.05 -10.10 0.63
CA ASP A 83 -13.38 -9.54 0.37
C ASP A 83 -13.35 -8.01 0.47
N GLU A 84 -12.77 -7.48 1.53
CA GLU A 84 -12.61 -6.03 1.72
C GLU A 84 -11.76 -5.40 0.61
N LEU A 85 -10.65 -6.07 0.22
CA LEU A 85 -9.83 -5.63 -0.92
C LEU A 85 -10.63 -5.57 -2.21
N LEU A 86 -11.41 -6.62 -2.50
CA LEU A 86 -12.21 -6.69 -3.71
C LEU A 86 -13.29 -5.60 -3.74
N GLN A 87 -13.96 -5.36 -2.62
CA GLN A 87 -14.96 -4.29 -2.49
C GLN A 87 -14.30 -2.91 -2.70
N ALA A 88 -13.20 -2.61 -2.00
CA ALA A 88 -12.48 -1.35 -2.13
C ALA A 88 -12.00 -1.13 -3.58
N MET A 89 -11.36 -2.13 -4.19
CA MET A 89 -10.88 -2.03 -5.57
C MET A 89 -12.00 -1.77 -6.58
N ARG A 90 -13.18 -2.37 -6.39
CA ARG A 90 -14.34 -2.11 -7.26
C ARG A 90 -14.84 -0.67 -7.16
N HIS A 91 -14.88 -0.11 -5.95
CA HIS A 91 -15.31 1.28 -5.75
C HIS A 91 -14.27 2.26 -6.28
N LEU A 92 -12.99 2.01 -6.03
CA LEU A 92 -11.88 2.81 -6.58
C LEU A 92 -11.87 2.79 -8.12
N GLN A 93 -12.03 1.61 -8.72
CA GLN A 93 -12.10 1.48 -10.17
C GLN A 93 -13.27 2.27 -10.79
N ARG A 94 -14.46 2.21 -10.17
CA ARG A 94 -15.64 2.97 -10.63
C ARG A 94 -15.45 4.48 -10.48
N ALA A 95 -14.73 4.92 -9.46
CA ALA A 95 -14.41 6.32 -9.23
C ALA A 95 -13.22 6.81 -10.07
N GLY A 96 -12.57 5.95 -10.89
CA GLY A 96 -11.39 6.31 -11.66
C GLY A 96 -10.12 6.50 -10.83
N ALA A 97 -10.08 5.94 -9.62
CA ALA A 97 -8.96 6.06 -8.71
C ALA A 97 -7.98 4.89 -8.83
N LEU A 98 -6.71 5.15 -8.47
CA LEU A 98 -5.63 4.17 -8.41
C LEU A 98 -5.60 3.48 -7.06
N THR A 99 -5.56 2.15 -7.07
CA THR A 99 -5.31 1.34 -5.88
C THR A 99 -3.81 1.18 -5.65
N THR A 100 -3.27 1.63 -4.53
CA THR A 100 -1.87 1.37 -4.12
C THR A 100 -1.86 0.36 -2.99
N VAL A 101 -0.98 -0.65 -3.04
CA VAL A 101 -1.02 -1.78 -2.09
C VAL A 101 0.35 -2.06 -1.49
N HIS A 102 0.36 -2.25 -0.16
CA HIS A 102 1.46 -2.90 0.56
C HIS A 102 1.20 -4.41 0.59
N PRO A 103 1.88 -5.21 -0.24
CA PRO A 103 1.52 -6.59 -0.49
C PRO A 103 2.42 -7.56 0.27
N GLU A 104 2.11 -7.89 1.50
CA GLU A 104 2.77 -8.97 2.25
C GLU A 104 1.73 -9.93 2.83
N ASN A 105 2.07 -11.23 2.90
CA ASN A 105 1.25 -12.25 3.53
C ASN A 105 1.41 -12.21 5.06
N ASP A 106 0.49 -11.52 5.73
CA ASP A 106 0.52 -11.30 7.17
C ASP A 106 0.48 -12.60 7.99
N ALA A 107 -0.29 -13.58 7.55
CA ALA A 107 -0.41 -14.85 8.28
C ALA A 107 0.92 -15.63 8.30
N ALA A 108 1.61 -15.72 7.16
CA ALA A 108 2.91 -16.35 7.05
C ALA A 108 3.96 -15.62 7.88
N ILE A 109 3.99 -14.30 7.82
CA ILE A 109 4.89 -13.46 8.61
C ILE A 109 4.64 -13.63 10.10
N ALA A 110 3.38 -13.61 10.53
CA ALA A 110 3.02 -13.75 11.94
C ALA A 110 3.47 -15.10 12.50
N GLN A 111 3.26 -16.19 11.77
CA GLN A 111 3.69 -17.53 12.15
C GLN A 111 5.22 -17.59 12.29
N ARG A 112 5.97 -17.17 11.26
CA ARG A 112 7.44 -17.20 11.28
C ARG A 112 8.02 -16.33 12.38
N ARG A 113 7.43 -15.15 12.60
CA ARG A 113 7.83 -14.28 13.72
C ARG A 113 7.62 -14.95 15.06
N ALA A 114 6.49 -15.62 15.28
CA ALA A 114 6.22 -16.36 16.50
C ALA A 114 7.22 -17.51 16.71
N GLU A 115 7.56 -18.26 15.67
CA GLU A 115 8.59 -19.31 15.71
C GLU A 115 9.94 -18.77 16.19
N PHE A 116 10.40 -17.62 15.62
CA PHE A 116 11.65 -17.00 16.03
C PHE A 116 11.63 -16.50 17.48
N ILE A 117 10.53 -15.84 17.88
CA ILE A 117 10.38 -15.36 19.27
C ILE A 117 10.41 -16.54 20.25
N ASN A 118 9.67 -17.62 19.99
CA ASN A 118 9.61 -18.81 20.83
C ASN A 118 10.97 -19.52 20.92
N ALA A 119 11.81 -19.39 19.88
CA ALA A 119 13.17 -19.91 19.87
C ALA A 119 14.22 -18.93 20.48
N GLY A 120 13.79 -17.82 21.09
CA GLY A 120 14.68 -16.79 21.66
C GLY A 120 15.46 -15.97 20.63
N LYS A 121 15.07 -16.01 19.35
CA LYS A 121 15.72 -15.36 18.22
C LYS A 121 15.11 -13.99 17.96
N THR A 122 15.53 -12.97 18.72
CA THR A 122 14.94 -11.62 18.72
C THR A 122 15.83 -10.53 18.15
N ALA A 123 17.05 -10.85 17.69
CA ALA A 123 17.96 -9.89 17.07
C ALA A 123 17.35 -9.30 15.75
N PRO A 124 17.70 -8.07 15.34
CA PRO A 124 17.14 -7.39 14.16
C PRO A 124 17.14 -8.22 12.87
N ARG A 125 18.17 -9.02 12.62
CA ARG A 125 18.26 -9.90 11.45
C ARG A 125 17.06 -10.85 11.27
N TYR A 126 16.38 -11.23 12.37
CA TYR A 126 15.21 -12.08 12.30
C TYR A 126 13.96 -11.37 11.78
N HIS A 127 14.00 -10.03 11.69
CA HIS A 127 12.98 -9.29 10.98
C HIS A 127 12.95 -9.68 9.50
N ALA A 128 14.09 -9.63 8.80
CA ALA A 128 14.18 -10.06 7.40
C ALA A 128 13.85 -11.54 7.25
N LEU A 129 14.43 -12.41 8.08
CA LEU A 129 14.20 -13.86 8.05
C LEU A 129 12.74 -14.27 8.30
N SER A 130 11.94 -13.42 8.97
CA SER A 130 10.51 -13.65 9.16
C SER A 130 9.68 -13.26 7.93
N ARG A 131 10.27 -12.60 6.94
CA ARG A 131 9.65 -12.11 5.70
C ARG A 131 10.38 -12.64 4.47
N PRO A 132 10.37 -13.96 4.22
CA PRO A 132 10.95 -14.50 3.01
C PRO A 132 10.25 -13.91 1.78
N LEU A 133 10.94 -13.89 0.64
CA LEU A 133 10.47 -13.26 -0.60
C LEU A 133 9.08 -13.74 -1.05
N GLU A 134 8.72 -14.96 -0.71
CA GLU A 134 7.41 -15.55 -1.01
C GLU A 134 6.25 -14.80 -0.34
N CYS A 135 6.49 -14.17 0.83
CA CYS A 135 5.44 -13.41 1.53
C CYS A 135 4.99 -12.20 0.70
N GLU A 136 5.92 -11.49 0.07
CA GLU A 136 5.60 -10.37 -0.81
C GLU A 136 5.10 -10.89 -2.18
N ALA A 137 5.79 -11.86 -2.76
CA ALA A 137 5.47 -12.37 -4.10
C ALA A 137 4.07 -12.99 -4.18
N GLU A 138 3.67 -13.81 -3.19
CA GLU A 138 2.31 -14.36 -3.10
C GLU A 138 1.26 -13.26 -3.03
N ALA A 139 1.47 -12.29 -2.14
CA ALA A 139 0.54 -11.18 -1.95
C ALA A 139 0.43 -10.32 -3.22
N ILE A 140 1.51 -10.10 -3.97
CA ILE A 140 1.48 -9.44 -5.28
C ILE A 140 0.63 -10.24 -6.27
N ALA A 141 0.87 -11.55 -6.40
CA ALA A 141 0.12 -12.39 -7.33
C ALA A 141 -1.38 -12.42 -7.01
N ARG A 142 -1.72 -12.53 -5.73
CA ARG A 142 -3.10 -12.49 -5.23
C ARG A 142 -3.76 -11.15 -5.52
N THR A 143 -3.08 -10.05 -5.23
CA THR A 143 -3.59 -8.69 -5.46
C THR A 143 -3.83 -8.40 -6.95
N ILE A 144 -2.95 -8.85 -7.84
CA ILE A 144 -3.12 -8.75 -9.29
C ILE A 144 -4.41 -9.47 -9.73
N ASN A 145 -4.67 -10.67 -9.21
CA ASN A 145 -5.88 -11.42 -9.53
C ASN A 145 -7.14 -10.74 -8.98
N LEU A 146 -7.10 -10.21 -7.75
CA LEU A 146 -8.21 -9.45 -7.17
C LEU A 146 -8.51 -8.18 -7.95
N ALA A 147 -7.48 -7.43 -8.38
CA ALA A 147 -7.66 -6.25 -9.23
C ALA A 147 -8.33 -6.61 -10.57
N ARG A 148 -7.99 -7.75 -11.15
CA ARG A 148 -8.66 -8.25 -12.37
C ARG A 148 -10.13 -8.59 -12.12
N LEU A 149 -10.44 -9.25 -11.00
CA LEU A 149 -11.82 -9.57 -10.57
C LEU A 149 -12.62 -8.31 -10.21
N ALA A 150 -11.96 -7.24 -9.81
CA ALA A 150 -12.56 -5.93 -9.54
C ALA A 150 -12.90 -5.11 -10.80
N GLY A 151 -12.91 -5.72 -11.99
CA GLY A 151 -13.16 -5.03 -13.25
C GLY A 151 -11.88 -4.46 -13.89
N ASN A 152 -10.75 -5.16 -13.70
CA ASN A 152 -9.44 -4.74 -14.16
C ASN A 152 -8.99 -3.40 -13.54
N ALA A 153 -9.20 -3.27 -12.23
CA ALA A 153 -8.88 -2.06 -11.47
C ALA A 153 -7.40 -1.67 -11.62
N PRO A 154 -7.10 -0.36 -11.79
CA PRO A 154 -5.73 0.14 -11.80
C PRO A 154 -5.02 -0.19 -10.48
N LEU A 155 -3.85 -0.83 -10.56
CA LEU A 155 -3.10 -1.31 -9.41
C LEU A 155 -1.67 -0.78 -9.40
N TYR A 156 -1.22 -0.30 -8.26
CA TYR A 156 0.15 0.13 -8.03
C TYR A 156 0.74 -0.64 -6.84
N ILE A 157 1.78 -1.41 -7.09
CA ILE A 157 2.53 -2.11 -6.06
C ILE A 157 3.64 -1.19 -5.56
N VAL A 158 3.60 -0.87 -4.27
CA VAL A 158 4.61 0.01 -3.65
C VAL A 158 5.82 -0.81 -3.20
N HIS A 159 7.00 -0.16 -3.19
CA HIS A 159 8.26 -0.65 -2.62
C HIS A 159 8.60 -2.13 -2.90
N LEU A 160 8.42 -2.62 -4.13
CA LEU A 160 8.80 -3.97 -4.54
C LEU A 160 10.24 -4.28 -4.16
N SER A 161 10.46 -5.40 -3.49
CA SER A 161 11.77 -5.77 -2.96
C SER A 161 12.40 -7.04 -3.57
N ASN A 162 11.67 -7.79 -4.42
CA ASN A 162 12.15 -9.07 -4.93
C ASN A 162 11.82 -9.36 -6.40
N ALA A 163 12.65 -10.24 -7.00
CA ALA A 163 12.54 -10.60 -8.43
C ALA A 163 11.28 -11.41 -8.75
N LEU A 164 10.84 -12.30 -7.85
CA LEU A 164 9.66 -13.14 -8.09
C LEU A 164 8.39 -12.30 -8.19
N GLY A 165 8.22 -11.29 -7.33
CA GLY A 165 7.13 -10.33 -7.43
C GLY A 165 7.16 -9.56 -8.75
N LEU A 166 8.35 -9.19 -9.23
CA LEU A 166 8.51 -8.54 -10.53
C LEU A 166 8.07 -9.44 -11.70
N GLU A 167 8.29 -10.75 -11.62
CA GLU A 167 7.82 -11.69 -12.64
C GLU A 167 6.30 -11.71 -12.75
N TYR A 168 5.58 -11.72 -11.62
CA TYR A 168 4.11 -11.64 -11.61
C TYR A 168 3.62 -10.33 -12.23
N LEU A 169 4.26 -9.21 -11.93
CA LEU A 169 3.92 -7.92 -12.53
C LEU A 169 4.18 -7.88 -14.05
N ARG A 170 5.29 -8.44 -14.51
CA ARG A 170 5.58 -8.59 -15.94
C ARG A 170 4.52 -9.44 -16.64
N LEU A 171 4.09 -10.53 -16.00
CA LEU A 171 3.02 -11.38 -16.53
C LEU A 171 1.69 -10.62 -16.64
N ALA A 172 1.32 -9.84 -15.60
CA ALA A 172 0.12 -9.00 -15.60
C ALA A 172 0.15 -7.98 -16.75
N ARG A 173 1.29 -7.30 -16.94
CA ARG A 173 1.47 -6.35 -18.06
C ARG A 173 1.36 -7.00 -19.43
N ARG A 174 1.92 -8.21 -19.63
CA ARG A 174 1.73 -8.96 -20.88
C ARG A 174 0.27 -9.32 -21.15
N ARG A 175 -0.56 -9.37 -20.11
CA ARG A 175 -2.02 -9.58 -20.19
C ARG A 175 -2.81 -8.27 -20.26
N HIS A 176 -2.14 -7.14 -20.49
CA HIS A 176 -2.72 -5.81 -20.59
C HIS A 176 -3.48 -5.37 -19.33
N GLN A 177 -3.09 -5.84 -18.14
CA GLN A 177 -3.58 -5.29 -16.89
C GLN A 177 -2.91 -3.93 -16.60
N PRO A 178 -3.66 -2.94 -16.11
CA PRO A 178 -3.13 -1.65 -15.72
C PRO A 178 -2.41 -1.77 -14.37
N VAL A 179 -1.17 -2.25 -14.40
CA VAL A 179 -0.34 -2.43 -13.20
C VAL A 179 0.94 -1.60 -13.29
N TRP A 180 1.29 -0.95 -12.20
CA TRP A 180 2.51 -0.19 -11.99
C TRP A 180 3.22 -0.69 -10.74
N VAL A 181 4.48 -0.32 -10.61
CA VAL A 181 5.33 -0.75 -9.50
C VAL A 181 6.42 0.27 -9.25
N GLU A 182 6.75 0.48 -7.99
CA GLU A 182 7.94 1.22 -7.56
C GLU A 182 8.83 0.34 -6.70
N THR A 183 10.10 0.72 -6.60
CA THR A 183 11.05 0.19 -5.62
C THR A 183 11.70 1.35 -4.87
N CYS A 184 12.36 1.06 -3.76
CA CYS A 184 13.07 2.08 -2.99
C CYS A 184 14.55 2.15 -3.40
N PRO A 185 15.17 3.33 -3.48
CA PRO A 185 16.58 3.46 -3.85
C PRO A 185 17.52 2.62 -2.99
N GLN A 186 17.24 2.49 -1.69
CA GLN A 186 18.04 1.67 -0.78
C GLN A 186 18.03 0.18 -1.13
N TYR A 187 16.97 -0.35 -1.76
CA TYR A 187 16.88 -1.76 -2.17
C TYR A 187 17.81 -2.10 -3.34
N LEU A 188 18.33 -1.09 -4.03
CA LEU A 188 19.32 -1.27 -5.09
C LEU A 188 20.76 -1.35 -4.55
N LEU A 189 20.97 -0.97 -3.30
CA LEU A 189 22.31 -0.84 -2.69
C LEU A 189 22.49 -1.67 -1.42
N LEU A 190 21.40 -1.93 -0.68
CA LEU A 190 21.41 -2.60 0.62
C LEU A 190 20.54 -3.86 0.57
N ASP A 191 20.91 -4.85 1.36
CA ASP A 191 20.16 -6.09 1.54
C ASP A 191 20.17 -6.56 3.01
N GLU A 192 19.58 -7.72 3.27
CA GLU A 192 19.46 -8.31 4.62
C GLU A 192 20.80 -8.54 5.35
N ARG A 193 21.93 -8.50 4.66
CA ARG A 193 23.26 -8.61 5.28
C ARG A 193 23.67 -7.36 6.06
N CYS A 194 22.87 -6.28 5.93
CA CYS A 194 23.09 -5.03 6.67
C CYS A 194 22.47 -5.05 8.09
N TYR A 195 21.81 -6.13 8.50
CA TYR A 195 21.25 -6.32 9.84
C TYR A 195 22.26 -6.82 10.87
#